data_a1ee54f74cf096b7339e4648937048a8
#
_entry.id   a1ee54f74cf096b7339e4648937048a8
#
_cell.length_a   1.000
_cell.length_b   1.000
_cell.length_c   1.000
_cell.angle_alpha   90.00
_cell.angle_beta   90.00
_cell.angle_gamma   90.00
#
_symmetry.space_group_name_H-M   'P 1'
#
loop_
_entity.id
_entity.type
_entity.pdbx_description
1 polymer ?
#
loop_
_entity_poly.entity_id
_entity_poly.type
_entity_poly.pdbx_seq_one_letter_code
_entity_poly.pdbx_strand_id
1 'polypeptide(L)'
;MAAIYAKAPTGTGNSNSWIDGALVFATAGAATQGTQARMIIDKDGSLIAGGTVNGSVNQVNNITLHHTGYIWSSRQNGTPMYVNRSGSTGELIHFHKNNVAIGEIRENGAGVVSYLGFTGVHETSGPADNLPIGTVISTIDELDSKEMGDEEGNISIQPVPYHPKAKVSDTIGDKRVYGVLSEYHNATGRPIVGSVGVGQVLVTGACEGGDLLESNGDGTAKVQDDDIIRSKTIGKVTIGDSTTEVSLV
;
A
#
# COMPACT_ATOMS: atom_id res chain seq x y z
N MET A 1 -20.85 38.63 -6.24
CA MET A 1 -19.71 39.38 -5.65
C MET A 1 -18.59 38.35 -5.38
N ALA A 2 -17.36 38.71 -5.65
CA ALA A 2 -16.18 37.90 -5.32
C ALA A 2 -15.23 38.74 -4.46
N ALA A 3 -14.47 38.08 -3.57
CA ALA A 3 -13.51 38.74 -2.71
C ALA A 3 -12.24 37.90 -2.55
N ILE A 4 -11.11 38.61 -2.45
CA ILE A 4 -9.83 38.05 -2.03
C ILE A 4 -9.44 38.84 -0.79
N TYR A 5 -9.19 38.16 0.35
CA TYR A 5 -8.85 38.83 1.60
C TYR A 5 -7.91 37.97 2.45
N ALA A 6 -7.11 38.67 3.26
CA ALA A 6 -6.35 38.04 4.32
C ALA A 6 -7.25 37.82 5.55
N LYS A 7 -7.22 36.61 6.12
CA LYS A 7 -7.92 36.29 7.36
C LYS A 7 -6.90 36.22 8.50
N ALA A 8 -7.04 37.11 9.47
CA ALA A 8 -6.29 37.01 10.74
C ALA A 8 -6.92 35.90 11.63
N PRO A 9 -6.17 35.24 12.49
CA PRO A 9 -6.72 34.32 13.46
C PRO A 9 -7.62 35.03 14.44
N THR A 10 -8.73 34.41 14.81
CA THR A 10 -9.60 34.87 15.89
C THR A 10 -9.03 34.39 17.22
N GLY A 11 -8.11 35.15 17.82
CA GLY A 11 -7.55 34.83 19.12
C GLY A 11 -7.21 36.14 19.86
N THR A 12 -7.85 36.39 21.00
CA THR A 12 -7.53 37.44 21.94
C THR A 12 -6.32 37.03 22.77
N GLY A 13 -5.14 37.21 22.24
CA GLY A 13 -3.90 36.99 22.98
C GLY A 13 -2.87 38.06 22.62
N ASN A 14 -2.56 38.92 23.56
CA ASN A 14 -1.54 39.94 23.45
C ASN A 14 -0.14 39.30 23.55
N SER A 15 0.29 38.64 22.50
CA SER A 15 1.68 38.23 22.35
C SER A 15 2.20 38.69 20.98
N ASN A 16 3.41 39.24 20.95
CA ASN A 16 4.15 39.68 19.78
C ASN A 16 4.60 38.53 18.87
N SER A 17 3.81 37.46 18.77
CA SER A 17 4.00 36.39 17.80
C SER A 17 3.34 36.77 16.48
N TRP A 18 4.03 36.51 15.39
CA TRP A 18 3.58 36.70 14.04
C TRP A 18 2.16 36.13 13.87
N ILE A 19 1.24 36.97 13.36
CA ILE A 19 -0.16 36.60 13.22
C ILE A 19 -0.25 35.48 12.17
N ASP A 20 -0.71 34.30 12.58
CA ASP A 20 -1.02 33.20 11.68
C ASP A 20 -2.12 33.66 10.71
N GLY A 21 -1.79 33.93 9.47
CA GLY A 21 -2.70 34.43 8.45
C GLY A 21 -3.06 33.37 7.40
N ALA A 22 -4.19 33.55 6.76
CA ALA A 22 -4.58 32.77 5.59
C ALA A 22 -5.02 33.70 4.45
N LEU A 23 -4.70 33.34 3.20
CA LEU A 23 -5.25 34.01 2.02
C LEU A 23 -6.52 33.27 1.59
N VAL A 24 -7.63 33.99 1.52
CA VAL A 24 -8.95 33.41 1.24
C VAL A 24 -9.50 33.97 -0.07
N PHE A 25 -9.90 33.07 -0.95
CA PHE A 25 -10.71 33.38 -2.15
C PHE A 25 -12.15 33.01 -1.85
N ALA A 26 -13.04 33.98 -1.94
CA ALA A 26 -14.44 33.81 -1.57
C ALA A 26 -15.38 34.27 -2.70
N THR A 27 -16.51 33.59 -2.85
CA THR A 27 -17.58 33.96 -3.77
C THR A 27 -18.93 33.98 -3.05
N ALA A 28 -19.84 34.87 -3.47
CA ALA A 28 -21.22 34.82 -3.02
C ALA A 28 -21.97 33.68 -3.70
N GLY A 29 -22.73 32.90 -2.94
CA GLY A 29 -23.69 31.94 -3.47
C GLY A 29 -25.06 32.60 -3.71
N ALA A 30 -25.84 32.08 -4.66
CA ALA A 30 -27.15 32.62 -5.03
C ALA A 30 -28.19 32.56 -3.89
N ALA A 31 -28.00 31.68 -2.93
CA ALA A 31 -28.97 31.41 -1.84
C ALA A 31 -28.52 31.93 -0.44
N THR A 32 -27.34 32.52 -0.33
CA THR A 32 -26.80 32.96 0.96
C THR A 32 -26.40 34.45 0.90
N GLN A 33 -26.86 35.20 1.88
CA GLN A 33 -26.42 36.59 2.07
C GLN A 33 -24.99 36.59 2.66
N GLY A 34 -23.99 36.44 1.83
CA GLY A 34 -22.60 36.51 2.24
C GLY A 34 -21.65 35.78 1.31
N THR A 35 -20.37 36.09 1.41
CA THR A 35 -19.30 35.43 0.71
C THR A 35 -18.89 34.14 1.45
N GLN A 36 -18.70 33.04 0.72
CA GLN A 36 -18.18 31.78 1.26
C GLN A 36 -16.78 31.54 0.74
N ALA A 37 -15.86 31.12 1.60
CA ALA A 37 -14.55 30.70 1.21
C ALA A 37 -14.64 29.49 0.23
N ARG A 38 -13.95 29.57 -0.90
CA ARG A 38 -13.88 28.52 -1.90
C ARG A 38 -12.49 27.92 -2.01
N MET A 39 -11.48 28.73 -1.75
CA MET A 39 -10.09 28.30 -1.72
C MET A 39 -9.35 29.10 -0.64
N ILE A 40 -8.47 28.43 0.06
CA ILE A 40 -7.68 28.99 1.15
C ILE A 40 -6.23 28.56 0.94
N ILE A 41 -5.29 29.50 1.10
CA ILE A 41 -3.90 29.18 1.41
C ILE A 41 -3.77 29.40 2.90
N ASP A 42 -3.52 28.33 3.67
CA ASP A 42 -3.42 28.39 5.13
C ASP A 42 -2.06 28.95 5.59
N LYS A 43 -1.92 29.15 6.89
CA LYS A 43 -0.70 29.68 7.51
C LYS A 43 0.57 28.86 7.22
N ASP A 44 0.42 27.58 6.98
CA ASP A 44 1.52 26.62 6.74
C ASP A 44 1.86 26.51 5.25
N GLY A 45 1.06 27.16 4.36
CA GLY A 45 1.25 27.17 2.92
C GLY A 45 0.49 26.07 2.17
N SER A 46 -0.41 25.34 2.84
CA SER A 46 -1.28 24.39 2.16
C SER A 46 -2.41 25.07 1.43
N LEU A 47 -2.71 24.64 0.18
CA LEU A 47 -3.84 25.12 -0.59
C LEU A 47 -5.01 24.16 -0.41
N ILE A 48 -6.16 24.69 0.02
CA ILE A 48 -7.38 23.96 0.30
C ILE A 48 -8.49 24.47 -0.63
N ALA A 49 -9.12 23.60 -1.39
CA ALA A 49 -10.25 23.94 -2.26
C ALA A 49 -11.50 23.15 -1.85
N GLY A 50 -12.64 23.83 -1.78
CA GLY A 50 -13.93 23.25 -1.43
C GLY A 50 -14.19 23.03 0.07
N GLY A 51 -13.22 23.30 0.93
CA GLY A 51 -13.31 23.19 2.39
C GLY A 51 -12.64 24.35 3.09
N THR A 52 -12.66 24.33 4.43
CA THR A 52 -12.04 25.36 5.28
C THR A 52 -10.95 24.81 6.19
N VAL A 53 -10.69 23.50 6.15
CA VAL A 53 -9.76 22.80 7.04
C VAL A 53 -8.87 21.90 6.23
N ASN A 54 -7.60 21.87 6.58
CA ASN A 54 -6.59 21.03 5.96
C ASN A 54 -6.83 19.54 6.29
N GLY A 55 -6.89 18.70 5.24
CA GLY A 55 -6.76 17.25 5.33
C GLY A 55 -7.62 16.48 6.34
N SER A 56 -8.82 16.94 6.67
CA SER A 56 -9.65 16.25 7.66
C SER A 56 -10.38 15.04 7.07
N VAL A 57 -10.18 13.87 7.65
CA VAL A 57 -10.94 12.65 7.34
C VAL A 57 -12.45 12.79 7.54
N ASN A 58 -12.87 13.74 8.36
CA ASN A 58 -14.27 14.04 8.66
C ASN A 58 -14.83 15.17 7.79
N GLN A 59 -14.03 15.75 6.91
CA GLN A 59 -14.49 16.80 6.02
C GLN A 59 -14.93 16.24 4.69
N VAL A 60 -16.09 16.59 4.34
CA VAL A 60 -16.84 16.23 3.18
C VAL A 60 -16.47 17.17 2.06
N ASN A 61 -15.87 16.69 0.99
CA ASN A 61 -15.63 17.41 -0.25
C ASN A 61 -14.56 18.51 -0.19
N ASN A 62 -13.30 18.14 -0.09
CA ASN A 62 -12.19 19.06 -0.32
C ASN A 62 -11.05 18.43 -1.14
N ILE A 63 -10.21 19.29 -1.71
CA ILE A 63 -8.90 18.94 -2.23
C ILE A 63 -7.89 19.81 -1.51
N THR A 64 -6.85 19.19 -0.96
CA THR A 64 -5.74 19.88 -0.32
C THR A 64 -4.44 19.52 -1.03
N LEU A 65 -3.68 20.55 -1.43
CA LEU A 65 -2.26 20.45 -1.76
C LEU A 65 -1.49 20.86 -0.49
N HIS A 66 -1.00 19.86 0.22
CA HIS A 66 -0.37 20.08 1.52
C HIS A 66 1.06 20.61 1.35
N HIS A 67 1.49 21.53 2.21
CA HIS A 67 2.81 22.14 2.15
C HIS A 67 3.98 21.14 2.26
N THR A 68 3.75 19.96 2.89
CA THR A 68 4.75 18.87 2.94
C THR A 68 4.77 17.98 1.71
N GLY A 69 3.95 18.28 0.67
CA GLY A 69 4.06 17.65 -0.66
C GLY A 69 3.11 16.50 -0.94
N TYR A 70 2.03 16.30 -0.17
CA TYR A 70 1.00 15.34 -0.54
C TYR A 70 -0.30 16.00 -1.02
N ILE A 71 -1.09 15.25 -1.77
CA ILE A 71 -2.43 15.64 -2.23
C ILE A 71 -3.47 14.85 -1.44
N TRP A 72 -4.41 15.54 -0.82
CA TRP A 72 -5.59 14.94 -0.20
C TRP A 72 -6.82 15.28 -1.01
N SER A 73 -7.55 14.26 -1.47
CA SER A 73 -8.84 14.42 -2.16
C SER A 73 -9.90 13.64 -1.40
N SER A 74 -10.96 14.32 -0.96
CA SER A 74 -12.05 13.74 -0.19
C SER A 74 -13.39 14.15 -0.75
N ARG A 75 -14.30 13.17 -0.91
CA ARG A 75 -15.69 13.39 -1.32
C ARG A 75 -16.62 12.42 -0.61
N GLN A 76 -17.62 12.95 0.06
CA GLN A 76 -18.69 12.13 0.64
C GLN A 76 -19.62 11.63 -0.48
N ASN A 77 -19.91 10.31 -0.45
CA ASN A 77 -20.86 9.69 -1.36
C ASN A 77 -20.57 9.93 -2.86
N GLY A 78 -19.32 9.76 -3.28
CA GLY A 78 -18.95 9.88 -4.68
C GLY A 78 -17.47 9.62 -4.93
N THR A 79 -17.09 9.52 -6.19
CA THR A 79 -15.69 9.34 -6.61
C THR A 79 -14.88 10.59 -6.29
N PRO A 80 -13.83 10.51 -5.45
CA PRO A 80 -13.04 11.67 -5.05
C PRO A 80 -12.04 12.13 -6.13
N MET A 81 -11.65 11.22 -7.03
CA MET A 81 -10.64 11.50 -8.04
C MET A 81 -10.99 10.80 -9.37
N TYR A 82 -10.95 11.55 -10.46
CA TYR A 82 -11.02 11.02 -11.81
C TYR A 82 -9.67 11.23 -12.47
N VAL A 83 -9.08 10.15 -12.97
CA VAL A 83 -7.89 10.20 -13.82
C VAL A 83 -8.32 9.79 -15.20
N ASN A 84 -8.13 10.68 -16.18
CA ASN A 84 -8.55 10.45 -17.57
C ASN A 84 -7.38 10.71 -18.52
N ARG A 85 -7.22 9.80 -19.45
CA ARG A 85 -6.37 9.94 -20.64
C ARG A 85 -7.26 9.82 -21.88
N SER A 86 -7.28 10.83 -22.73
CA SER A 86 -8.02 10.79 -23.99
C SER A 86 -7.10 10.44 -25.16
N GLY A 87 -7.61 9.67 -26.11
CA GLY A 87 -6.88 9.27 -27.32
C GLY A 87 -6.29 7.88 -27.20
N SER A 88 -4.97 7.75 -27.24
CA SER A 88 -4.28 6.45 -27.24
C SER A 88 -4.26 5.78 -25.87
N THR A 89 -4.10 4.45 -25.87
CA THR A 89 -3.80 3.64 -24.68
C THR A 89 -2.52 4.09 -23.99
N GLY A 90 -2.39 3.85 -22.70
CA GLY A 90 -1.16 4.15 -21.96
C GLY A 90 -1.37 4.44 -20.49
N GLU A 91 -0.37 5.06 -19.91
CA GLU A 91 -0.30 5.30 -18.48
C GLU A 91 -1.35 6.31 -18.03
N LEU A 92 -1.95 6.02 -16.86
CA LEU A 92 -2.86 6.88 -16.12
C LEU A 92 -2.19 7.48 -14.89
N ILE A 93 -1.39 6.67 -14.18
CA ILE A 93 -0.62 7.09 -13.00
C ILE A 93 0.73 6.40 -13.02
N HIS A 94 1.81 7.15 -12.83
CA HIS A 94 3.16 6.63 -12.62
C HIS A 94 3.57 6.74 -11.17
N PHE A 95 4.21 5.70 -10.65
CA PHE A 95 4.85 5.68 -9.35
C PHE A 95 6.37 5.73 -9.53
N HIS A 96 7.01 6.67 -8.84
CA HIS A 96 8.46 6.87 -8.91
C HIS A 96 9.08 6.82 -7.51
N LYS A 97 10.31 6.29 -7.45
CA LYS A 97 11.21 6.39 -6.30
C LYS A 97 12.55 6.92 -6.79
N ASN A 98 13.00 8.04 -6.23
CA ASN A 98 14.26 8.70 -6.64
C ASN A 98 14.37 8.91 -8.16
N ASN A 99 13.28 9.38 -8.80
CA ASN A 99 13.14 9.61 -10.24
C ASN A 99 13.19 8.35 -11.13
N VAL A 100 13.17 7.14 -10.53
CA VAL A 100 13.07 5.88 -11.25
C VAL A 100 11.61 5.41 -11.19
N ALA A 101 11.01 5.06 -12.33
CA ALA A 101 9.68 4.46 -12.38
C ALA A 101 9.72 3.08 -11.72
N ILE A 102 8.82 2.83 -10.76
CA ILE A 102 8.71 1.57 -10.01
C ILE A 102 7.38 0.86 -10.23
N GLY A 103 6.42 1.53 -10.88
CA GLY A 103 5.14 0.94 -11.22
C GLY A 103 4.21 1.97 -11.87
N GLU A 104 3.12 1.46 -12.44
CA GLU A 104 2.14 2.32 -13.09
C GLU A 104 0.73 1.70 -13.04
N ILE A 105 -0.26 2.56 -13.17
CA ILE A 105 -1.63 2.19 -13.50
C ILE A 105 -1.88 2.65 -14.94
N ARG A 106 -2.26 1.74 -15.82
CA ARG A 106 -2.46 2.04 -17.25
C ARG A 106 -3.73 1.40 -17.80
N GLU A 107 -4.22 1.97 -18.88
CA GLU A 107 -5.19 1.33 -19.78
C GLU A 107 -4.41 0.47 -20.79
N ASN A 108 -4.81 -0.79 -20.96
CA ASN A 108 -4.06 -1.80 -21.72
C ASN A 108 -4.55 -2.04 -23.16
N GLY A 109 -5.45 -1.21 -23.66
CA GLY A 109 -6.02 -1.34 -25.02
C GLY A 109 -7.30 -2.15 -25.10
N ALA A 110 -7.69 -2.83 -24.03
CA ALA A 110 -8.92 -3.65 -23.98
C ALA A 110 -10.04 -3.00 -23.13
N GLY A 111 -9.90 -1.72 -22.78
CA GLY A 111 -10.82 -1.02 -21.88
C GLY A 111 -10.69 -1.44 -20.42
N VAL A 112 -9.56 -2.05 -20.03
CA VAL A 112 -9.27 -2.56 -18.70
C VAL A 112 -8.08 -1.84 -18.11
N VAL A 113 -8.18 -1.49 -16.83
CA VAL A 113 -7.06 -0.95 -16.07
C VAL A 113 -6.14 -2.09 -15.62
N SER A 114 -4.86 -1.95 -15.91
CA SER A 114 -3.79 -2.85 -15.47
C SER A 114 -2.89 -2.15 -14.45
N TYR A 115 -2.48 -2.93 -13.45
CA TYR A 115 -1.49 -2.51 -12.45
C TYR A 115 -0.17 -3.19 -12.78
N LEU A 116 0.84 -2.42 -13.17
CA LEU A 116 2.18 -2.92 -13.45
C LEU A 116 3.07 -2.78 -12.21
N GLY A 117 3.85 -3.81 -11.93
CA GLY A 117 4.65 -3.92 -10.71
C GLY A 117 3.85 -4.34 -9.48
N PHE A 118 2.58 -4.77 -9.66
CA PHE A 118 1.77 -5.27 -8.55
C PHE A 118 2.23 -6.67 -8.15
N THR A 119 2.55 -6.82 -6.86
CA THR A 119 2.77 -8.09 -6.20
C THR A 119 1.85 -8.15 -4.97
N GLY A 120 1.12 -9.24 -4.80
CA GLY A 120 0.32 -9.47 -3.60
C GLY A 120 1.26 -9.78 -2.45
N VAL A 121 1.53 -8.79 -1.59
CA VAL A 121 2.37 -8.94 -0.41
C VAL A 121 1.58 -8.65 0.85
N HIS A 122 1.84 -9.40 1.92
CA HIS A 122 1.14 -9.28 3.19
C HIS A 122 2.11 -9.35 4.35
N GLU A 123 2.00 -8.41 5.30
CA GLU A 123 2.65 -8.59 6.59
C GLU A 123 2.07 -9.81 7.31
N THR A 124 2.91 -10.49 8.05
CA THR A 124 2.51 -11.63 8.88
C THR A 124 3.29 -11.64 10.20
N SER A 125 2.83 -12.42 11.16
CA SER A 125 3.59 -12.77 12.34
C SER A 125 3.78 -14.28 12.42
N GLY A 126 4.76 -14.72 13.22
CA GLY A 126 5.04 -16.11 13.46
C GLY A 126 6.33 -16.66 12.86
N PRO A 127 6.71 -16.35 11.61
CA PRO A 127 8.05 -16.66 11.16
C PRO A 127 9.10 -15.93 12.01
N ALA A 128 10.22 -16.58 12.23
CA ALA A 128 11.34 -15.98 12.96
C ALA A 128 11.90 -14.77 12.18
N ASP A 129 12.46 -13.80 12.91
CA ASP A 129 13.22 -12.72 12.34
C ASP A 129 14.51 -13.24 11.68
N ASN A 130 14.98 -12.50 10.66
CA ASN A 130 16.24 -12.81 9.95
C ASN A 130 16.27 -14.11 9.13
N LEU A 131 15.13 -14.58 8.65
CA LEU A 131 15.09 -15.64 7.67
C LEU A 131 15.62 -15.15 6.31
N PRO A 132 16.24 -16.01 5.50
CA PRO A 132 16.62 -15.67 4.13
C PRO A 132 15.40 -15.29 3.28
N ILE A 133 15.56 -14.28 2.42
CA ILE A 133 14.56 -13.97 1.38
C ILE A 133 14.34 -15.20 0.49
N GLY A 134 13.11 -15.42 0.07
CA GLY A 134 12.72 -16.60 -0.69
C GLY A 134 12.32 -17.80 0.16
N THR A 135 12.38 -17.69 1.51
CA THR A 135 11.90 -18.75 2.42
C THR A 135 10.41 -19.03 2.18
N VAL A 136 10.07 -20.30 2.03
CA VAL A 136 8.69 -20.77 1.83
C VAL A 136 7.89 -20.67 3.12
N ILE A 137 6.74 -20.01 3.06
CA ILE A 137 5.91 -19.66 4.20
C ILE A 137 4.53 -20.33 4.12
N SER A 138 4.12 -20.97 5.19
CA SER A 138 2.83 -21.63 5.36
C SER A 138 1.96 -20.94 6.40
N THR A 139 0.64 -20.95 6.23
CA THR A 139 -0.31 -20.47 7.25
C THR A 139 -0.49 -21.50 8.36
N ILE A 140 -0.87 -21.04 9.56
CA ILE A 140 -1.17 -21.90 10.71
C ILE A 140 -2.66 -21.91 11.11
N ASP A 141 -3.53 -21.37 10.23
CA ASP A 141 -4.97 -21.34 10.43
C ASP A 141 -5.42 -20.44 11.60
N GLU A 142 -4.63 -19.39 11.86
CA GLU A 142 -4.91 -18.36 12.84
C GLU A 142 -4.80 -16.98 12.19
N LEU A 143 -5.61 -16.02 12.68
CA LEU A 143 -5.43 -14.60 12.33
C LEU A 143 -4.29 -14.02 13.16
N ASP A 144 -3.59 -13.09 12.52
CA ASP A 144 -2.65 -12.22 13.22
C ASP A 144 -3.38 -11.29 14.20
N SER A 145 -2.66 -10.78 15.18
CA SER A 145 -3.22 -9.88 16.18
C SER A 145 -2.29 -8.69 16.42
N LYS A 146 -2.87 -7.57 16.80
CA LYS A 146 -2.15 -6.37 17.21
C LYS A 146 -2.69 -5.83 18.52
N GLU A 147 -1.85 -5.14 19.25
CA GLU A 147 -2.26 -4.37 20.41
C GLU A 147 -2.95 -3.08 19.95
N MET A 148 -4.10 -2.81 20.52
CA MET A 148 -4.86 -1.58 20.32
C MET A 148 -5.04 -0.92 21.66
N GLY A 149 -4.55 0.31 21.79
CA GLY A 149 -4.84 1.16 22.94
C GLY A 149 -6.13 1.94 22.74
N ASP A 150 -6.95 2.10 23.80
CA ASP A 150 -8.07 3.04 23.83
C ASP A 150 -7.61 4.42 24.36
N GLU A 151 -8.55 5.40 24.35
CA GLU A 151 -8.29 6.76 24.83
C GLU A 151 -8.00 6.81 26.34
N GLU A 152 -8.35 5.75 27.08
CA GLU A 152 -8.14 5.61 28.53
C GLU A 152 -6.81 4.90 28.84
N GLY A 153 -6.08 4.46 27.82
CA GLY A 153 -4.77 3.81 27.97
C GLY A 153 -4.84 2.31 28.22
N ASN A 154 -6.05 1.67 28.12
CA ASN A 154 -6.16 0.22 28.20
C ASN A 154 -5.70 -0.42 26.89
N ILE A 155 -4.92 -1.49 27.00
CA ILE A 155 -4.44 -2.25 25.84
C ILE A 155 -5.32 -3.48 25.65
N SER A 156 -5.84 -3.67 24.45
CA SER A 156 -6.55 -4.87 24.03
C SER A 156 -5.87 -5.52 22.83
N ILE A 157 -5.84 -6.85 22.79
CA ILE A 157 -5.34 -7.60 21.63
C ILE A 157 -6.51 -7.81 20.68
N GLN A 158 -6.41 -7.29 19.48
CA GLN A 158 -7.43 -7.40 18.44
C GLN A 158 -6.91 -8.21 17.25
N PRO A 159 -7.72 -9.12 16.68
CA PRO A 159 -7.34 -9.81 15.45
C PRO A 159 -7.21 -8.80 14.32
N VAL A 160 -6.21 -8.98 13.47
CA VAL A 160 -6.03 -8.20 12.24
C VAL A 160 -6.75 -8.92 11.12
N PRO A 161 -7.90 -8.39 10.65
CA PRO A 161 -8.62 -9.00 9.54
C PRO A 161 -7.72 -9.13 8.30
N TYR A 162 -7.82 -10.25 7.59
CA TYR A 162 -7.08 -10.53 6.35
C TYR A 162 -5.56 -10.74 6.48
N HIS A 163 -5.03 -10.76 7.70
CA HIS A 163 -3.64 -11.07 7.95
C HIS A 163 -3.53 -12.43 8.66
N PRO A 164 -3.14 -13.50 7.97
CA PRO A 164 -2.93 -14.80 8.59
C PRO A 164 -1.64 -14.79 9.39
N LYS A 165 -1.62 -15.48 10.53
CA LYS A 165 -0.36 -15.92 11.12
C LYS A 165 0.26 -17.00 10.25
N ALA A 166 1.59 -17.02 10.25
CA ALA A 166 2.34 -17.92 9.41
C ALA A 166 3.52 -18.56 10.16
N LYS A 167 4.10 -19.56 9.53
CA LYS A 167 5.33 -20.22 9.94
C LYS A 167 6.19 -20.53 8.71
N VAL A 168 7.45 -20.83 8.92
CA VAL A 168 8.27 -21.47 7.89
C VAL A 168 7.63 -22.80 7.52
N SER A 169 7.53 -23.11 6.23
CA SER A 169 6.97 -24.39 5.79
C SER A 169 7.86 -25.53 6.22
N ASP A 170 7.31 -26.43 7.04
CA ASP A 170 7.99 -27.57 7.68
C ASP A 170 7.48 -28.94 7.20
N THR A 171 6.72 -28.95 6.10
CA THR A 171 6.08 -30.15 5.57
C THR A 171 6.33 -30.25 4.08
N ILE A 172 6.79 -31.42 3.61
CA ILE A 172 6.97 -31.67 2.17
C ILE A 172 5.61 -31.64 1.48
N GLY A 173 5.52 -30.88 0.37
CA GLY A 173 4.28 -30.73 -0.38
C GLY A 173 3.16 -30.06 0.42
N ASP A 174 3.50 -29.14 1.31
CA ASP A 174 2.54 -28.46 2.20
C ASP A 174 1.50 -27.68 1.41
N LYS A 175 0.23 -28.04 1.59
CA LYS A 175 -0.92 -27.34 0.96
C LYS A 175 -1.23 -25.99 1.59
N ARG A 176 -0.63 -25.68 2.75
CA ARG A 176 -0.83 -24.43 3.47
C ARG A 176 0.17 -23.35 3.08
N VAL A 177 1.10 -23.65 2.17
CA VAL A 177 1.98 -22.63 1.62
C VAL A 177 1.11 -21.56 0.95
N TYR A 178 1.30 -20.31 1.35
CA TYR A 178 0.60 -19.19 0.75
C TYR A 178 1.52 -18.15 0.11
N GLY A 179 2.82 -18.34 0.23
CA GLY A 179 3.79 -17.48 -0.43
C GLY A 179 5.22 -17.72 0.02
N VAL A 180 6.06 -16.78 -0.33
CA VAL A 180 7.49 -16.75 0.01
C VAL A 180 7.84 -15.44 0.71
N LEU A 181 8.82 -15.46 1.61
CA LEU A 181 9.32 -14.27 2.26
C LEU A 181 9.97 -13.35 1.21
N SER A 182 9.42 -12.16 1.02
CA SER A 182 9.90 -11.18 0.03
C SER A 182 10.80 -10.12 0.64
N GLU A 183 10.51 -9.67 1.85
CA GLU A 183 11.26 -8.65 2.57
C GLU A 183 10.81 -8.55 4.03
N TYR A 184 11.43 -7.66 4.79
CA TYR A 184 10.99 -7.26 6.13
C TYR A 184 10.51 -5.80 6.10
N HIS A 185 9.41 -5.53 6.78
CA HIS A 185 8.86 -4.18 6.85
C HIS A 185 9.79 -3.24 7.63
N ASN A 186 10.22 -2.14 6.98
CA ASN A 186 11.26 -1.25 7.51
C ASN A 186 10.97 -0.64 8.89
N ALA A 187 9.71 -0.39 9.21
CA ALA A 187 9.33 0.25 10.48
C ALA A 187 8.99 -0.75 11.59
N THR A 188 8.44 -1.91 11.24
CA THR A 188 7.97 -2.91 12.22
C THR A 188 8.90 -4.10 12.36
N GLY A 189 9.81 -4.32 11.41
CA GLY A 189 10.65 -5.52 11.33
C GLY A 189 9.88 -6.79 10.96
N ARG A 190 8.57 -6.72 10.72
CA ARG A 190 7.73 -7.89 10.47
C ARG A 190 7.99 -8.48 9.08
N PRO A 191 7.93 -9.82 8.94
CA PRO A 191 8.03 -10.47 7.64
C PRO A 191 6.92 -10.05 6.68
N ILE A 192 7.29 -9.81 5.43
CA ILE A 192 6.37 -9.56 4.31
C ILE A 192 6.43 -10.75 3.37
N VAL A 193 5.30 -11.39 3.16
CA VAL A 193 5.16 -12.58 2.31
C VAL A 193 4.54 -12.20 0.98
N GLY A 194 5.23 -12.54 -0.11
CA GLY A 194 4.71 -12.45 -1.47
C GLY A 194 3.87 -13.67 -1.80
N SER A 195 2.58 -13.48 -2.03
CA SER A 195 1.63 -14.56 -2.32
C SER A 195 1.19 -14.62 -3.78
N VAL A 196 1.34 -13.52 -4.51
CA VAL A 196 0.96 -13.42 -5.93
C VAL A 196 1.95 -12.51 -6.66
N GLY A 197 2.41 -12.94 -7.82
CA GLY A 197 3.31 -12.15 -8.67
C GLY A 197 4.54 -12.94 -9.09
N VAL A 198 5.60 -12.24 -9.44
CA VAL A 198 6.92 -12.80 -9.72
C VAL A 198 7.82 -12.44 -8.53
N GLY A 199 8.44 -13.44 -7.95
CA GLY A 199 9.30 -13.28 -6.78
C GLY A 199 10.42 -14.31 -6.79
N GLN A 200 11.33 -14.17 -5.83
CA GLN A 200 12.43 -15.09 -5.63
C GLN A 200 12.04 -16.17 -4.62
N VAL A 201 12.48 -17.40 -4.83
CA VAL A 201 12.26 -18.53 -3.92
C VAL A 201 13.55 -19.31 -3.72
N LEU A 202 13.80 -19.73 -2.47
CA LEU A 202 14.88 -20.66 -2.16
C LEU A 202 14.50 -22.07 -2.65
N VAL A 203 15.28 -22.62 -3.57
CA VAL A 203 15.06 -23.95 -4.13
C VAL A 203 16.23 -24.86 -3.75
N THR A 204 15.92 -26.05 -3.28
CA THR A 204 16.89 -27.13 -3.06
C THR A 204 16.93 -28.03 -4.28
N GLY A 205 18.10 -28.13 -4.90
CA GLY A 205 18.31 -28.92 -6.11
C GLY A 205 18.13 -28.10 -7.39
N ALA A 206 18.62 -28.66 -8.50
CA ALA A 206 18.52 -28.04 -9.80
C ALA A 206 17.08 -27.92 -10.27
N CYS A 207 16.78 -26.81 -10.97
CA CYS A 207 15.48 -26.57 -11.59
C CYS A 207 15.64 -25.84 -12.93
N GLU A 208 14.66 -25.99 -13.81
CA GLU A 208 14.62 -25.36 -15.13
C GLU A 208 13.38 -24.49 -15.29
N GLY A 209 13.45 -23.56 -16.25
CA GLY A 209 12.29 -22.74 -16.61
C GLY A 209 11.12 -23.62 -17.06
N GLY A 210 9.99 -23.48 -16.37
CA GLY A 210 8.79 -24.30 -16.61
C GLY A 210 8.50 -25.30 -15.51
N ASP A 211 9.46 -25.65 -14.65
CA ASP A 211 9.24 -26.56 -13.52
C ASP A 211 8.23 -26.00 -12.53
N LEU A 212 7.40 -26.87 -11.97
CA LEU A 212 6.53 -26.56 -10.84
C LEU A 212 7.27 -26.81 -9.54
N LEU A 213 7.06 -25.94 -8.57
CA LEU A 213 7.69 -26.02 -7.24
C LEU A 213 6.69 -26.41 -6.17
N GLU A 214 7.15 -27.21 -5.20
CA GLU A 214 6.45 -27.52 -3.97
C GLU A 214 7.38 -27.34 -2.76
N SER A 215 6.82 -27.24 -1.55
CA SER A 215 7.62 -27.16 -0.32
C SER A 215 8.48 -28.40 -0.13
N ASN A 216 9.75 -28.20 0.20
CA ASN A 216 10.68 -29.24 0.60
C ASN A 216 10.59 -29.63 2.09
N GLY A 217 9.83 -28.85 2.90
CA GLY A 217 9.61 -29.10 4.31
C GLY A 217 10.68 -28.55 5.26
N ASP A 218 11.56 -27.71 4.76
CA ASP A 218 12.65 -27.07 5.51
C ASP A 218 12.74 -25.55 5.27
N GLY A 219 11.68 -24.96 4.75
CA GLY A 219 11.64 -23.57 4.35
C GLY A 219 12.15 -23.30 2.95
N THR A 220 12.59 -24.32 2.24
CA THR A 220 12.92 -24.23 0.80
C THR A 220 11.82 -24.88 -0.04
N ALA A 221 11.85 -24.60 -1.34
CA ALA A 221 11.08 -25.33 -2.33
C ALA A 221 11.95 -26.41 -3.00
N LYS A 222 11.32 -27.35 -3.67
CA LYS A 222 11.93 -28.30 -4.60
C LYS A 222 11.06 -28.44 -5.84
N VAL A 223 11.62 -28.99 -6.92
CA VAL A 223 10.85 -29.34 -8.11
C VAL A 223 9.81 -30.40 -7.75
N GLN A 224 8.57 -30.18 -8.20
CA GLN A 224 7.46 -31.12 -8.04
C GLN A 224 7.67 -32.32 -8.97
N ASP A 225 7.25 -33.49 -8.54
CA ASP A 225 7.48 -34.74 -9.28
C ASP A 225 6.66 -34.86 -10.59
N ASP A 226 5.63 -34.03 -10.76
CA ASP A 226 4.75 -34.02 -11.92
C ASP A 226 4.50 -32.57 -12.43
N ASP A 227 3.96 -32.43 -13.64
CA ASP A 227 3.67 -31.18 -14.33
C ASP A 227 2.21 -30.68 -14.12
N ILE A 228 1.50 -31.22 -13.12
CA ILE A 228 0.12 -30.86 -12.83
C ILE A 228 0.06 -29.88 -11.68
N ILE A 229 -0.55 -28.70 -11.88
CA ILE A 229 -0.81 -27.74 -10.81
C ILE A 229 -1.75 -28.34 -9.77
N ARG A 230 -1.31 -28.40 -8.54
CA ARG A 230 -2.04 -28.95 -7.39
C ARG A 230 -2.15 -27.93 -6.25
N SER A 231 -2.90 -28.27 -5.24
CA SER A 231 -3.00 -27.44 -4.03
C SER A 231 -1.67 -27.23 -3.28
N LYS A 232 -0.66 -28.04 -3.56
CA LYS A 232 0.71 -27.95 -3.00
C LYS A 232 1.68 -27.18 -3.91
N THR A 233 1.29 -26.84 -5.14
CA THR A 233 2.14 -26.10 -6.07
C THR A 233 2.30 -24.66 -5.62
N ILE A 234 3.55 -24.24 -5.38
CA ILE A 234 3.90 -22.88 -4.94
C ILE A 234 3.93 -21.92 -6.13
N GLY A 235 4.52 -22.36 -7.24
CA GLY A 235 4.70 -21.53 -8.41
C GLY A 235 5.35 -22.30 -9.57
N LYS A 236 5.66 -21.55 -10.61
CA LYS A 236 6.35 -22.04 -11.79
C LYS A 236 7.67 -21.28 -11.95
N VAL A 237 8.76 -22.00 -12.12
CA VAL A 237 10.09 -21.44 -12.38
C VAL A 237 10.08 -20.64 -13.69
N THR A 238 10.56 -19.42 -13.66
CA THR A 238 10.73 -18.56 -14.84
C THR A 238 12.17 -18.62 -15.37
N ILE A 239 13.14 -18.63 -14.44
CA ILE A 239 14.57 -18.75 -14.73
C ILE A 239 15.10 -19.79 -13.74
N GLY A 240 15.67 -20.88 -14.26
CA GLY A 240 16.18 -21.97 -13.45
C GLY A 240 17.63 -21.76 -12.99
N ASP A 241 18.08 -22.67 -12.12
CA ASP A 241 19.43 -22.78 -11.63
C ASP A 241 19.86 -24.24 -11.66
N SER A 242 21.08 -24.50 -12.12
CA SER A 242 21.64 -25.86 -12.26
C SER A 242 22.36 -26.36 -11.00
N THR A 243 22.43 -25.54 -9.93
CA THR A 243 23.06 -25.99 -8.69
C THR A 243 22.25 -27.07 -8.00
N THR A 244 22.92 -28.02 -7.37
CA THR A 244 22.26 -29.07 -6.57
C THR A 244 22.09 -28.72 -5.09
N GLU A 245 22.64 -27.57 -4.71
CA GLU A 245 22.50 -27.01 -3.37
C GLU A 245 21.29 -26.06 -3.32
N VAL A 246 21.12 -25.32 -2.20
CA VAL A 246 20.08 -24.31 -2.08
C VAL A 246 20.48 -23.08 -2.88
N SER A 247 19.62 -22.65 -3.79
CA SER A 247 19.79 -21.42 -4.56
C SER A 247 18.56 -20.53 -4.49
N LEU A 248 18.74 -19.26 -4.82
CA LEU A 248 17.65 -18.29 -4.93
C LEU A 248 17.26 -18.18 -6.42
N VAL A 249 16.07 -18.63 -6.75
CA VAL A 249 15.51 -18.74 -8.10
C VAL A 249 14.41 -17.72 -8.34
#